data_7673b43a7dceb32ebe8ab49de91565ca
#
_entry.id   7673b43a7dceb32ebe8ab49de91565ca
#
_cell.length_a   1.000
_cell.length_b   1.000
_cell.length_c   1.000
_cell.angle_alpha   90.00
_cell.angle_beta   90.00
_cell.angle_gamma   90.00
#
_symmetry.space_group_name_H-M   'P 1'
#
loop_
_entity.id
_entity.type
_entity.pdbx_description
1 polymer ?
#
loop_
_entity_poly.entity_id
_entity_poly.type
_entity_poly.pdbx_seq_one_letter_code
_entity_poly.pdbx_strand_id
1 'polypeptide(L)'
;MNTSLFPLLLFFLAVSILESAACGRTSSADARNLIVGTWLVKDSAAPFPYHMYVFNADGTMQQANPDAGDPHTSDSDGKGVWVTDGDEIKGKWMEIIADRATHRFAGRVEVSFSVKVRDPRFTGVATAKSFDADNKLTEGPTSPGPLEGTRVVLP
;
A
#
# COMPACT_ATOMS: atom_id res chain seq x y z
N MET A 1 3.95 -68.60 53.64
CA MET A 1 3.98 -67.12 53.84
C MET A 1 4.50 -66.55 52.54
N ASN A 2 3.56 -66.12 51.66
CA ASN A 2 3.85 -65.54 50.32
C ASN A 2 3.61 -64.05 50.41
N THR A 3 4.62 -63.23 50.33
CA THR A 3 4.55 -61.79 50.15
C THR A 3 4.67 -61.44 48.70
N SER A 4 3.54 -61.05 48.11
CA SER A 4 3.46 -60.50 46.73
C SER A 4 3.84 -59.05 46.74
N LEU A 5 4.91 -58.67 46.00
CA LEU A 5 5.26 -57.31 45.71
C LEU A 5 4.53 -56.86 44.40
N PHE A 6 3.69 -55.86 44.52
CA PHE A 6 3.11 -55.13 43.38
C PHE A 6 4.07 -54.03 42.93
N PRO A 7 4.41 -53.94 41.62
CA PRO A 7 5.13 -52.77 41.15
C PRO A 7 4.14 -51.63 40.82
N LEU A 8 4.42 -50.48 41.40
CA LEU A 8 3.71 -49.23 41.16
C LEU A 8 4.15 -48.65 39.81
N LEU A 9 3.24 -48.72 38.84
CA LEU A 9 3.49 -48.19 37.48
C LEU A 9 3.19 -46.67 37.49
N LEU A 10 4.24 -45.84 37.50
CA LEU A 10 4.11 -44.39 37.35
C LEU A 10 3.87 -44.07 35.89
N PHE A 11 2.64 -43.64 35.58
CA PHE A 11 2.28 -43.04 34.29
C PHE A 11 2.74 -41.58 34.27
N PHE A 12 3.84 -41.29 33.57
CA PHE A 12 4.18 -39.91 33.23
C PHE A 12 3.28 -39.46 32.06
N LEU A 13 2.29 -38.62 32.37
CA LEU A 13 1.48 -37.93 31.36
C LEU A 13 2.30 -36.76 30.81
N ALA A 14 2.94 -36.94 29.64
CA ALA A 14 3.59 -35.88 28.94
C ALA A 14 2.53 -34.97 28.31
N VAL A 15 2.24 -33.84 28.94
CA VAL A 15 1.44 -32.78 28.34
C VAL A 15 2.28 -32.04 27.32
N SER A 16 2.13 -32.36 26.06
CA SER A 16 2.71 -31.63 24.94
C SER A 16 1.94 -30.32 24.78
N ILE A 17 2.48 -29.21 25.26
CA ILE A 17 1.97 -27.88 24.98
C ILE A 17 2.35 -27.57 23.52
N LEU A 18 1.38 -27.71 22.60
CA LEU A 18 1.48 -27.22 21.24
C LEU A 18 1.36 -25.71 21.30
N GLU A 19 2.48 -25.00 21.34
CA GLU A 19 2.49 -23.56 21.12
C GLU A 19 2.15 -23.32 19.64
N SER A 20 0.87 -23.09 19.37
CA SER A 20 0.42 -22.57 18.08
C SER A 20 0.92 -21.14 17.97
N ALA A 21 2.02 -20.93 17.26
CA ALA A 21 2.43 -19.61 16.81
C ALA A 21 1.31 -19.07 15.88
N ALA A 22 0.36 -18.38 16.48
CA ALA A 22 -0.63 -17.60 15.75
C ALA A 22 0.13 -16.46 15.06
N CYS A 23 0.54 -16.69 13.81
CA CYS A 23 0.98 -15.63 12.92
C CYS A 23 -0.25 -14.73 12.72
N GLY A 24 -0.34 -13.67 13.53
CA GLY A 24 -1.47 -12.75 13.55
C GLY A 24 -1.63 -12.11 12.16
N ARG A 25 -2.62 -12.57 11.40
CA ARG A 25 -3.05 -11.85 10.20
C ARG A 25 -3.67 -10.54 10.65
N THR A 26 -3.11 -9.43 10.19
CA THR A 26 -3.71 -8.10 10.35
C THR A 26 -5.13 -8.14 9.77
N SER A 27 -6.13 -7.76 10.55
CA SER A 27 -7.51 -7.69 10.06
C SER A 27 -7.69 -6.48 9.12
N SER A 28 -8.75 -6.49 8.30
CA SER A 28 -9.08 -5.34 7.44
C SER A 28 -9.30 -4.05 8.26
N ALA A 29 -9.86 -4.14 9.46
CA ALA A 29 -10.04 -3.00 10.35
C ALA A 29 -8.70 -2.46 10.87
N ASP A 30 -7.77 -3.35 11.23
CA ASP A 30 -6.43 -2.96 11.67
C ASP A 30 -5.65 -2.35 10.51
N ALA A 31 -5.69 -2.96 9.33
CA ALA A 31 -5.04 -2.44 8.14
C ALA A 31 -5.57 -1.03 7.79
N ARG A 32 -6.90 -0.80 7.92
CA ARG A 32 -7.52 0.51 7.71
C ARG A 32 -6.97 1.55 8.68
N ASN A 33 -6.91 1.24 9.96
CA ASN A 33 -6.39 2.16 10.97
C ASN A 33 -4.90 2.44 10.80
N LEU A 34 -4.14 1.41 10.40
CA LEU A 34 -2.71 1.52 10.20
C LEU A 34 -2.32 2.33 8.96
N ILE A 35 -3.12 2.41 7.90
CA ILE A 35 -2.77 3.17 6.70
C ILE A 35 -3.08 4.66 6.83
N VAL A 36 -4.11 5.04 7.60
CA VAL A 36 -4.54 6.44 7.73
C VAL A 36 -3.39 7.31 8.23
N GLY A 37 -3.16 8.42 7.53
CA GLY A 37 -2.10 9.37 7.82
C GLY A 37 -1.27 9.77 6.61
N THR A 38 -0.12 10.41 6.86
CA THR A 38 0.79 10.94 5.83
C THR A 38 2.01 10.05 5.70
N TRP A 39 2.44 9.85 4.46
CA TRP A 39 3.51 8.95 4.10
C TRP A 39 4.47 9.58 3.08
N LEU A 40 5.77 9.44 3.32
CA LEU A 40 6.78 9.61 2.27
C LEU A 40 6.87 8.28 1.50
N VAL A 41 6.58 8.34 0.21
CA VAL A 41 6.47 7.17 -0.66
C VAL A 41 7.57 7.19 -1.71
N LYS A 42 8.18 6.03 -1.94
CA LYS A 42 9.12 5.80 -3.04
C LYS A 42 8.47 4.88 -4.05
N ASP A 43 8.30 5.38 -5.26
CA ASP A 43 7.93 4.63 -6.46
C ASP A 43 9.12 4.63 -7.42
N SER A 44 9.85 3.50 -7.47
CA SER A 44 11.07 3.41 -8.28
C SER A 44 10.81 3.32 -9.79
N ALA A 45 9.56 3.13 -10.20
CA ALA A 45 9.14 3.08 -11.60
C ALA A 45 8.65 4.43 -12.12
N ALA A 46 8.35 5.39 -11.24
CA ALA A 46 7.90 6.72 -11.62
C ALA A 46 9.07 7.59 -12.15
N PRO A 47 8.80 8.53 -13.06
CA PRO A 47 9.80 9.50 -13.54
C PRO A 47 10.44 10.31 -12.40
N PHE A 48 9.64 10.68 -11.38
CA PHE A 48 10.12 11.23 -10.12
C PHE A 48 9.84 10.25 -9.00
N PRO A 49 10.86 9.69 -8.32
CA PRO A 49 10.67 8.52 -7.47
C PRO A 49 10.06 8.80 -6.09
N TYR A 50 9.92 10.06 -5.67
CA TYR A 50 9.42 10.41 -4.34
C TYR A 50 8.11 11.17 -4.39
N HIS A 51 7.13 10.69 -3.61
CA HIS A 51 5.78 11.21 -3.52
C HIS A 51 5.39 11.39 -2.04
N MET A 52 4.40 12.23 -1.80
CA MET A 52 3.68 12.28 -0.53
C MET A 52 2.31 11.67 -0.73
N TYR A 53 1.94 10.68 0.11
CA TYR A 53 0.58 10.15 0.14
C TYR A 53 -0.10 10.54 1.45
N VAL A 54 -1.36 10.93 1.37
CA VAL A 54 -2.23 11.13 2.52
C VAL A 54 -3.43 10.20 2.37
N PHE A 55 -3.62 9.31 3.33
CA PHE A 55 -4.78 8.42 3.40
C PHE A 55 -5.74 8.95 4.46
N ASN A 56 -6.96 9.34 4.06
CA ASN A 56 -7.99 9.81 4.94
C ASN A 56 -8.87 8.66 5.44
N ALA A 57 -9.41 8.77 6.65
CA ALA A 57 -10.23 7.72 7.26
C ALA A 57 -11.54 7.43 6.50
N ASP A 58 -12.00 8.34 5.65
CA ASP A 58 -13.20 8.19 4.82
C ASP A 58 -12.98 7.38 3.54
N GLY A 59 -11.73 6.94 3.25
CA GLY A 59 -11.39 6.19 2.04
C GLY A 59 -10.96 7.09 0.87
N THR A 60 -10.87 8.41 1.07
CA THR A 60 -10.23 9.30 0.10
C THR A 60 -8.72 9.35 0.32
N MET A 61 -7.97 9.74 -0.72
CA MET A 61 -6.53 9.94 -0.62
C MET A 61 -6.05 11.09 -1.50
N GLN A 62 -4.86 11.58 -1.16
CA GLN A 62 -4.14 12.55 -1.95
C GLN A 62 -2.73 12.03 -2.22
N GLN A 63 -2.22 12.36 -3.38
CA GLN A 63 -0.84 12.18 -3.77
C GLN A 63 -0.29 13.55 -4.18
N ALA A 64 0.96 13.82 -3.87
CA ALA A 64 1.68 14.98 -4.34
C ALA A 64 3.12 14.61 -4.65
N ASN A 65 3.68 15.19 -5.72
CA ASN A 65 5.08 15.15 -6.06
C ASN A 65 5.47 16.49 -6.68
N PRO A 66 6.75 16.86 -6.68
CA PRO A 66 7.20 18.00 -7.45
C PRO A 66 6.92 17.78 -8.93
N ASP A 67 6.50 18.82 -9.62
CA ASP A 67 6.50 18.85 -11.08
C ASP A 67 7.94 18.58 -11.55
N ALA A 68 8.12 17.47 -12.29
CA ALA A 68 9.44 17.00 -12.74
C ALA A 68 10.11 17.94 -13.77
N GLY A 69 9.46 19.06 -14.10
CA GLY A 69 10.02 20.09 -14.98
C GLY A 69 9.93 19.74 -16.46
N ASP A 70 8.93 18.94 -16.86
CA ASP A 70 8.63 18.74 -18.27
C ASP A 70 8.40 20.11 -18.94
N PRO A 71 9.11 20.45 -20.02
CA PRO A 71 8.99 21.75 -20.67
C PRO A 71 7.66 21.94 -21.39
N HIS A 72 6.92 20.87 -21.69
CA HIS A 72 5.71 20.88 -22.49
C HIS A 72 4.45 20.71 -21.66
N THR A 73 4.52 19.95 -20.55
CA THR A 73 3.37 19.64 -19.71
C THR A 73 3.61 19.97 -18.25
N SER A 74 2.54 20.13 -17.50
CA SER A 74 2.53 20.15 -16.04
C SER A 74 1.42 19.24 -15.53
N ASP A 75 1.64 18.66 -14.37
CA ASP A 75 0.72 17.78 -13.69
C ASP A 75 0.18 18.40 -12.40
N SER A 76 -1.02 18.03 -12.06
CA SER A 76 -1.62 18.37 -10.77
C SER A 76 -1.20 17.35 -9.71
N ASP A 77 -1.39 17.70 -8.42
CA ASP A 77 -1.47 16.69 -7.39
C ASP A 77 -2.55 15.64 -7.70
N GLY A 78 -2.25 14.39 -7.38
CA GLY A 78 -3.17 13.28 -7.53
C GLY A 78 -4.26 13.26 -6.44
N LYS A 79 -5.48 12.93 -6.85
CA LYS A 79 -6.61 12.70 -5.94
C LYS A 79 -7.20 11.32 -6.21
N GLY A 80 -7.60 10.63 -5.14
CA GLY A 80 -8.02 9.26 -5.31
C GLY A 80 -8.81 8.69 -4.15
N VAL A 81 -9.01 7.38 -4.25
CA VAL A 81 -9.75 6.58 -3.27
C VAL A 81 -9.00 5.31 -2.93
N TRP A 82 -9.29 4.76 -1.75
CA TRP A 82 -8.70 3.52 -1.29
C TRP A 82 -9.68 2.69 -0.46
N VAL A 83 -9.45 1.39 -0.43
CA VAL A 83 -10.22 0.41 0.36
C VAL A 83 -9.28 -0.63 0.96
N THR A 84 -9.75 -1.34 1.97
CA THR A 84 -9.10 -2.54 2.49
C THR A 84 -9.67 -3.80 1.85
N ASP A 85 -8.80 -4.75 1.52
CA ASP A 85 -9.16 -6.09 1.06
C ASP A 85 -8.32 -7.11 1.86
N GLY A 86 -8.89 -7.60 2.95
CA GLY A 86 -8.16 -8.38 3.94
C GLY A 86 -7.07 -7.55 4.63
N ASP A 87 -5.82 -7.96 4.51
CA ASP A 87 -4.62 -7.26 5.02
C ASP A 87 -3.98 -6.32 3.98
N GLU A 88 -4.56 -6.22 2.79
CA GLU A 88 -4.11 -5.33 1.73
C GLU A 88 -4.91 -4.03 1.70
N ILE A 89 -4.21 -2.96 1.33
CA ILE A 89 -4.79 -1.66 0.97
C ILE A 89 -4.70 -1.54 -0.54
N LYS A 90 -5.84 -1.41 -1.20
CA LYS A 90 -5.93 -1.17 -2.64
C LYS A 90 -6.45 0.23 -2.88
N GLY A 91 -5.86 0.92 -3.84
CA GLY A 91 -6.30 2.26 -4.16
C GLY A 91 -5.98 2.66 -5.59
N LYS A 92 -6.54 3.80 -5.95
CA LYS A 92 -6.33 4.43 -7.24
C LYS A 92 -6.37 5.94 -7.05
N TRP A 93 -5.44 6.62 -7.69
CA TRP A 93 -5.46 8.08 -7.81
C TRP A 93 -5.22 8.49 -9.26
N MET A 94 -5.56 9.72 -9.57
CA MET A 94 -5.29 10.32 -10.86
C MET A 94 -4.79 11.75 -10.70
N GLU A 95 -3.98 12.17 -11.66
CA GLU A 95 -3.53 13.54 -11.87
C GLU A 95 -3.94 14.00 -13.26
N ILE A 96 -4.09 15.31 -13.41
CA ILE A 96 -4.48 15.98 -14.64
C ILE A 96 -3.23 16.58 -15.26
N ILE A 97 -3.07 16.34 -16.57
CA ILE A 97 -1.98 16.89 -17.36
C ILE A 97 -2.48 18.11 -18.14
N ALA A 98 -1.77 19.20 -18.04
CA ALA A 98 -2.00 20.44 -18.79
C ALA A 98 -0.84 20.72 -19.75
N ASP A 99 -1.16 21.15 -20.97
CA ASP A 99 -0.20 21.69 -21.91
C ASP A 99 0.24 23.10 -21.50
N ARG A 100 1.55 23.32 -21.31
CA ARG A 100 2.09 24.59 -20.80
C ARG A 100 1.96 25.75 -21.77
N ALA A 101 1.97 25.50 -23.07
CA ALA A 101 1.89 26.54 -24.08
C ALA A 101 0.46 27.03 -24.31
N THR A 102 -0.49 26.10 -24.32
CA THR A 102 -1.89 26.41 -24.62
C THR A 102 -2.78 26.53 -23.37
N HIS A 103 -2.29 26.11 -22.19
CA HIS A 103 -3.05 26.04 -20.94
C HIS A 103 -4.31 25.18 -21.03
N ARG A 104 -4.29 24.17 -21.90
CA ARG A 104 -5.42 23.27 -22.11
C ARG A 104 -5.17 21.92 -21.44
N PHE A 105 -6.27 21.24 -21.15
CA PHE A 105 -6.23 19.85 -20.73
C PHE A 105 -5.56 19.01 -21.81
N ALA A 106 -4.48 18.32 -21.47
CA ALA A 106 -3.72 17.45 -22.35
C ALA A 106 -3.98 15.95 -22.10
N GLY A 107 -4.49 15.61 -20.92
CA GLY A 107 -4.76 14.23 -20.56
C GLY A 107 -4.71 13.99 -19.07
N ARG A 108 -4.54 12.74 -18.67
CA ARG A 108 -4.39 12.34 -17.27
C ARG A 108 -3.54 11.10 -17.14
N VAL A 109 -2.96 10.92 -15.95
CA VAL A 109 -2.37 9.67 -15.50
C VAL A 109 -3.25 9.07 -14.41
N GLU A 110 -3.46 7.77 -14.46
CA GLU A 110 -4.16 6.97 -13.44
C GLU A 110 -3.20 5.95 -12.87
N VAL A 111 -2.98 5.96 -11.57
CA VAL A 111 -2.15 5.00 -10.86
C VAL A 111 -3.02 4.13 -9.95
N SER A 112 -2.88 2.82 -10.10
CA SER A 112 -3.51 1.83 -9.22
C SER A 112 -2.43 1.14 -8.39
N PHE A 113 -2.68 0.91 -7.12
CA PHE A 113 -1.71 0.30 -6.21
C PHE A 113 -2.35 -0.74 -5.28
N SER A 114 -1.51 -1.65 -4.80
CA SER A 114 -1.83 -2.57 -3.70
C SER A 114 -0.64 -2.63 -2.75
N VAL A 115 -0.87 -2.35 -1.46
CA VAL A 115 0.18 -2.32 -0.43
C VAL A 115 -0.25 -3.04 0.83
N LYS A 116 0.74 -3.53 1.60
CA LYS A 116 0.57 -4.06 2.96
C LYS A 116 1.29 -3.16 3.95
N VAL A 117 0.57 -2.79 5.01
CA VAL A 117 1.10 -1.93 6.06
C VAL A 117 1.76 -2.77 7.15
N ARG A 118 2.95 -2.34 7.54
CA ARG A 118 3.69 -2.80 8.74
C ARG A 118 4.29 -1.59 9.39
N ASP A 119 3.46 -0.86 10.14
CA ASP A 119 3.82 0.43 10.74
C ASP A 119 5.22 0.40 11.37
N PRO A 120 6.09 1.37 11.09
CA PRO A 120 5.88 2.65 10.37
C PRO A 120 6.12 2.58 8.85
N ARG A 121 5.99 1.42 8.22
CA ARG A 121 6.23 1.23 6.78
C ARG A 121 5.06 0.56 6.09
N PHE A 122 5.00 0.73 4.78
CA PHE A 122 4.25 -0.16 3.90
C PHE A 122 5.10 -0.55 2.68
N THR A 123 4.76 -1.67 2.07
CA THR A 123 5.36 -2.15 0.82
C THR A 123 4.28 -2.71 -0.10
N GLY A 124 4.50 -2.63 -1.40
CA GLY A 124 3.60 -3.16 -2.39
C GLY A 124 4.01 -2.84 -3.81
N VAL A 125 3.02 -2.69 -4.68
CA VAL A 125 3.23 -2.43 -6.10
C VAL A 125 2.26 -1.37 -6.61
N ALA A 126 2.68 -0.67 -7.67
CA ALA A 126 1.83 0.25 -8.42
C ALA A 126 1.93 -0.01 -9.93
N THR A 127 0.88 0.37 -10.65
CA THR A 127 0.80 0.38 -12.12
C THR A 127 0.21 1.70 -12.57
N ALA A 128 0.65 2.23 -13.71
CA ALA A 128 0.16 3.47 -14.28
C ALA A 128 -0.48 3.27 -15.65
N LYS A 129 -1.42 4.14 -16.00
CA LYS A 129 -2.03 4.29 -17.32
C LYS A 129 -2.10 5.76 -17.67
N SER A 130 -1.75 6.10 -18.91
CA SER A 130 -1.87 7.47 -19.44
C SER A 130 -2.96 7.54 -20.48
N PHE A 131 -3.70 8.64 -20.46
CA PHE A 131 -4.79 8.92 -21.40
C PHE A 131 -4.61 10.32 -21.97
N ASP A 132 -4.94 10.49 -23.26
CA ASP A 132 -4.98 11.80 -23.91
C ASP A 132 -6.26 12.60 -23.56
N ALA A 133 -6.38 13.80 -24.13
CA ALA A 133 -7.51 14.70 -23.90
C ALA A 133 -8.86 14.12 -24.37
N ASP A 134 -8.85 13.19 -25.32
CA ASP A 134 -10.04 12.50 -25.84
C ASP A 134 -10.36 11.21 -25.07
N ASN A 135 -9.70 11.00 -23.91
CA ASN A 135 -9.88 9.82 -23.06
C ASN A 135 -9.41 8.51 -23.72
N LYS A 136 -8.55 8.56 -24.71
CA LYS A 136 -7.95 7.41 -25.34
C LYS A 136 -6.70 6.99 -24.57
N LEU A 137 -6.56 5.70 -24.30
CA LEU A 137 -5.35 5.13 -23.67
C LEU A 137 -4.14 5.36 -24.60
N THR A 138 -3.12 6.04 -24.08
CA THR A 138 -1.87 6.32 -24.80
C THR A 138 -0.72 5.44 -24.31
N GLU A 139 -0.73 5.07 -23.03
CA GLU A 139 0.28 4.22 -22.43
C GLU A 139 -0.29 3.36 -21.29
N GLY A 140 0.26 2.16 -21.12
CA GLY A 140 -0.02 1.25 -20.01
C GLY A 140 -1.13 0.24 -20.24
N PRO A 141 -1.46 -0.56 -19.22
CA PRO A 141 -0.86 -0.46 -17.90
C PRO A 141 0.63 -0.79 -17.92
N THR A 142 1.42 -0.05 -17.14
CA THR A 142 2.84 -0.38 -16.93
C THR A 142 2.99 -1.74 -16.24
N SER A 143 4.17 -2.36 -16.32
CA SER A 143 4.50 -3.47 -15.44
C SER A 143 4.43 -3.02 -13.97
N PRO A 144 3.98 -3.87 -13.03
CA PRO A 144 3.95 -3.52 -11.62
C PRO A 144 5.35 -3.12 -11.12
N GLY A 145 5.47 -1.91 -10.62
CA GLY A 145 6.69 -1.38 -9.99
C GLY A 145 6.61 -1.43 -8.46
N PRO A 146 7.75 -1.56 -7.75
CA PRO A 146 7.76 -1.58 -6.30
C PRO A 146 7.38 -0.23 -5.71
N LEU A 147 6.51 -0.26 -4.69
CA LEU A 147 6.05 0.90 -3.94
C LEU A 147 6.38 0.70 -2.46
N GLU A 148 7.09 1.67 -1.89
CA GLU A 148 7.50 1.67 -0.49
C GLU A 148 7.09 2.97 0.19
N GLY A 149 6.51 2.88 1.39
CA GLY A 149 6.14 4.06 2.17
C GLY A 149 6.72 4.05 3.57
N THR A 150 7.09 5.24 4.05
CA THR A 150 7.49 5.49 5.43
C THR A 150 6.57 6.54 6.04
N ARG A 151 6.00 6.24 7.20
CA ARG A 151 5.08 7.15 7.90
C ARG A 151 5.78 8.45 8.31
N VAL A 152 5.13 9.58 8.05
CA VAL A 152 5.52 10.88 8.60
C VAL A 152 4.96 10.97 10.03
N VAL A 153 5.82 11.17 11.00
CA VAL A 153 5.47 11.28 12.42
C VAL A 153 6.01 12.57 13.01
N LEU A 154 5.37 13.07 14.05
CA LEU A 154 5.93 14.17 14.85
C LEU A 154 7.10 13.65 15.69
N PRO A 155 8.10 14.49 15.98
CA PRO A 155 9.22 14.15 16.85
C PRO A 155 8.78 13.96 18.31
#